data_4aef3cc397bc73add7e595b77c0aef35
#
_entry.id   4aef3cc397bc73add7e595b77c0aef35
#
_cell.length_a   1.000
_cell.length_b   1.000
_cell.length_c   1.000
_cell.angle_alpha   90.00
_cell.angle_beta   90.00
_cell.angle_gamma   90.00
#
_symmetry.space_group_name_H-M   'P 1'
#
loop_
_entity.id
_entity.type
_entity.pdbx_description
1 polymer ?
#
loop_
_entity_poly.entity_id
_entity_poly.type
_entity_poly.pdbx_seq_one_letter_code
_entity_poly.pdbx_strand_id
1 'polypeptide(L)'
;MKVCKTILETIGNTPMVKINKITKDLPCDVYAKVETFNPGNSIKDRMAIKMIEDAEKDGRLKPGGTIIEGTSGNTGMGLAIGAVIKGYKCIFTTTDKQSKEKVDALRAFGAEVIVCPTDVEPEDPRSYYSVSSRLVNEIPNAWKPNQYDNLSNTQAHYEQTGPEIWDQTDGKITHLVVGVGTGGTICGTGKYLKEKNPNIKILGIDTYGSVFKKFKETGIFDKNEIYPYITEGIGEDFLPANVDMNIIDHFEKVTDKDAAVMTRRIPKEEGIFVGNSAGSAMAGLLQMKHMFKKGDVVVVIFHDHGTRYMGKMFNDDWMRDRHFLEVTKPKAIDLVANHKNQKLLTVDVNATVQEALETLSKFFISQIPVTDKGEFVGSLNDNYIFGKLMENNDVKNYTVKSLMQAPFPIVGEKAPIEEVSKLITKDNNAVLLRDLGGNMHIITKHDIIEAVAKMG
;
A
#
# COMPACT_ATOMS: atom_id res chain seq x y z
N MET A 1 -5.47 -18.64 35.01
CA MET A 1 -5.12 -18.52 33.56
C MET A 1 -5.30 -17.06 33.15
N LYS A 2 -4.33 -16.48 32.42
CA LYS A 2 -4.50 -15.15 31.77
C LYS A 2 -5.13 -15.38 30.40
N VAL A 3 -6.45 -15.43 30.33
CA VAL A 3 -7.22 -15.69 29.11
C VAL A 3 -8.22 -14.54 28.93
N CYS A 4 -8.24 -13.91 27.75
CA CYS A 4 -9.25 -12.92 27.41
C CYS A 4 -10.60 -13.60 27.20
N LYS A 5 -11.68 -13.04 27.73
CA LYS A 5 -13.04 -13.55 27.56
C LYS A 5 -13.57 -13.30 26.15
N THR A 6 -13.20 -12.17 25.57
CA THR A 6 -13.54 -11.78 24.20
C THR A 6 -12.36 -11.12 23.51
N ILE A 7 -12.42 -11.01 22.19
CA ILE A 7 -11.41 -10.31 21.41
C ILE A 7 -11.30 -8.82 21.77
N LEU A 8 -12.35 -8.23 22.34
CA LEU A 8 -12.36 -6.81 22.74
C LEU A 8 -11.32 -6.51 23.84
N GLU A 9 -11.01 -7.49 24.70
CA GLU A 9 -10.02 -7.34 25.77
C GLU A 9 -8.56 -7.30 25.24
N THR A 10 -8.36 -7.52 23.94
CA THR A 10 -7.04 -7.40 23.26
C THR A 10 -6.83 -6.03 22.64
N ILE A 11 -7.84 -5.14 22.69
CA ILE A 11 -7.72 -3.77 22.19
C ILE A 11 -6.84 -2.95 23.12
N GLY A 12 -5.91 -2.21 22.55
CA GLY A 12 -4.97 -1.42 23.34
C GLY A 12 -3.73 -2.19 23.79
N ASN A 13 -2.97 -1.63 24.70
CA ASN A 13 -1.68 -2.15 25.16
C ASN A 13 -0.75 -2.52 23.99
N THR A 14 -0.83 -1.74 22.93
CA THR A 14 -0.06 -1.97 21.69
C THR A 14 1.43 -1.73 21.93
N PRO A 15 2.33 -2.42 21.21
CA PRO A 15 3.76 -2.27 21.41
C PRO A 15 4.27 -0.90 20.97
N MET A 16 5.34 -0.46 21.62
CA MET A 16 6.16 0.65 21.19
C MET A 16 7.51 0.12 20.70
N VAL A 17 7.92 0.49 19.49
CA VAL A 17 9.12 -0.03 18.84
C VAL A 17 10.06 1.11 18.47
N LYS A 18 11.34 1.00 18.79
CA LYS A 18 12.36 1.97 18.38
C LYS A 18 12.58 1.90 16.87
N ILE A 19 12.58 3.05 16.21
CA ILE A 19 12.90 3.19 14.79
C ILE A 19 14.41 3.46 14.69
N ASN A 20 15.12 2.64 13.91
CA ASN A 20 16.57 2.66 13.91
C ASN A 20 17.19 3.10 12.58
N LYS A 21 16.74 2.52 11.46
CA LYS A 21 17.37 2.75 10.15
C LYS A 21 16.88 4.03 9.48
N ILE A 22 15.58 4.26 9.50
CA ILE A 22 14.96 5.45 8.89
C ILE A 22 15.40 6.72 9.61
N THR A 23 15.61 6.64 10.92
CA THR A 23 15.91 7.79 11.79
C THR A 23 17.38 7.91 12.19
N LYS A 24 18.29 7.12 11.57
CA LYS A 24 19.73 7.07 11.92
C LYS A 24 20.45 8.42 11.93
N ASP A 25 19.96 9.35 11.10
CA ASP A 25 20.56 10.68 10.94
C ASP A 25 19.87 11.77 11.83
N LEU A 26 18.93 11.36 12.69
CA LEU A 26 18.28 12.26 13.66
C LEU A 26 19.09 12.31 14.96
N PRO A 27 19.11 13.48 15.64
CA PRO A 27 19.84 13.63 16.91
C PRO A 27 19.10 13.05 18.11
N CYS A 28 17.88 12.53 17.94
CA CYS A 28 16.95 12.11 18.98
C CYS A 28 16.56 10.64 18.86
N ASP A 29 15.97 10.08 19.91
CA ASP A 29 15.36 8.75 19.87
C ASP A 29 13.93 8.84 19.32
N VAL A 30 13.60 7.99 18.35
CA VAL A 30 12.26 7.90 17.75
C VAL A 30 11.67 6.51 18.00
N TYR A 31 10.43 6.50 18.49
CA TYR A 31 9.67 5.31 18.77
C TYR A 31 8.34 5.34 18.02
N ALA A 32 7.94 4.21 17.46
CA ALA A 32 6.62 4.03 16.84
C ALA A 32 5.67 3.36 17.84
N LYS A 33 4.52 3.96 18.09
CA LYS A 33 3.38 3.30 18.74
C LYS A 33 2.62 2.52 17.68
N VAL A 34 2.73 1.19 17.70
CA VAL A 34 2.31 0.32 16.58
C VAL A 34 0.88 -0.17 16.80
N GLU A 35 -0.09 0.57 16.28
CA GLU A 35 -1.52 0.33 16.46
C GLU A 35 -2.09 -0.79 15.58
N THR A 36 -1.26 -1.38 14.71
CA THR A 36 -1.62 -2.53 13.86
C THR A 36 -1.91 -3.80 14.67
N PHE A 37 -1.52 -3.85 15.94
CA PHE A 37 -1.73 -4.98 16.84
C PHE A 37 -3.13 -5.04 17.44
N ASN A 38 -3.96 -4.04 17.26
CA ASN A 38 -5.38 -4.13 17.59
C ASN A 38 -6.07 -5.21 16.73
N PRO A 39 -7.12 -5.88 17.21
CA PRO A 39 -7.77 -6.99 16.49
C PRO A 39 -8.35 -6.59 15.11
N GLY A 40 -8.79 -5.36 14.94
CA GLY A 40 -9.20 -4.80 13.65
C GLY A 40 -8.03 -4.19 12.85
N ASN A 41 -6.79 -4.42 13.28
CA ASN A 41 -5.55 -3.95 12.66
C ASN A 41 -5.44 -2.43 12.52
N SER A 42 -6.05 -1.67 13.43
CA SER A 42 -5.91 -0.21 13.45
C SER A 42 -6.22 0.42 14.81
N ILE A 43 -5.78 1.66 14.98
CA ILE A 43 -6.08 2.50 16.14
C ILE A 43 -7.59 2.77 16.32
N LYS A 44 -8.37 2.59 15.27
CA LYS A 44 -9.82 2.87 15.28
C LYS A 44 -10.61 1.91 16.15
N ASP A 45 -10.07 0.74 16.47
CA ASP A 45 -10.71 -0.20 17.39
C ASP A 45 -10.96 0.41 18.77
N ARG A 46 -9.99 1.21 19.25
CA ARG A 46 -10.09 1.89 20.56
C ARG A 46 -11.31 2.80 20.64
N MET A 47 -11.43 3.72 19.67
CA MET A 47 -12.54 4.67 19.68
C MET A 47 -13.89 4.00 19.36
N ALA A 48 -13.90 2.98 18.49
CA ALA A 48 -15.12 2.28 18.10
C ALA A 48 -15.78 1.63 19.32
N ILE A 49 -15.03 0.93 20.15
CA ILE A 49 -15.56 0.31 21.36
C ILE A 49 -16.00 1.35 22.39
N LYS A 50 -15.21 2.41 22.59
CA LYS A 50 -15.57 3.49 23.51
C LYS A 50 -16.88 4.18 23.08
N MET A 51 -17.06 4.46 21.79
CA MET A 51 -18.29 5.05 21.28
C MET A 51 -19.50 4.15 21.51
N ILE A 52 -19.36 2.82 21.28
CA ILE A 52 -20.43 1.85 21.56
C ILE A 52 -20.77 1.82 23.05
N GLU A 53 -19.76 1.72 23.90
CA GLU A 53 -19.96 1.61 25.37
C GLU A 53 -20.60 2.89 25.97
N ASP A 54 -20.18 4.06 25.51
CA ASP A 54 -20.80 5.31 25.94
C ASP A 54 -22.24 5.43 25.43
N ALA A 55 -22.52 4.99 24.20
CA ALA A 55 -23.89 4.98 23.67
C ALA A 55 -24.81 3.96 24.35
N GLU A 56 -24.28 2.83 24.78
CA GLU A 56 -25.00 1.85 25.65
C GLU A 56 -25.32 2.48 27.01
N LYS A 57 -24.34 3.12 27.62
CA LYS A 57 -24.45 3.71 28.96
C LYS A 57 -25.47 4.84 29.02
N ASP A 58 -25.54 5.68 27.99
CA ASP A 58 -26.45 6.82 27.94
C ASP A 58 -27.79 6.51 27.20
N GLY A 59 -27.96 5.26 26.75
CA GLY A 59 -29.22 4.76 26.15
C GLY A 59 -29.44 5.15 24.69
N ARG A 60 -28.46 5.76 24.01
CA ARG A 60 -28.53 6.04 22.55
C ARG A 60 -28.48 4.76 21.73
N LEU A 61 -27.79 3.73 22.18
CA LEU A 61 -27.76 2.40 21.59
C LEU A 61 -28.37 1.38 22.54
N LYS A 62 -29.48 0.77 22.12
CA LYS A 62 -30.21 -0.22 22.92
C LYS A 62 -29.87 -1.65 22.44
N PRO A 63 -30.01 -2.69 23.30
CA PRO A 63 -29.79 -4.08 22.93
C PRO A 63 -30.50 -4.47 21.63
N GLY A 64 -29.80 -5.19 20.75
CA GLY A 64 -30.28 -5.59 19.41
C GLY A 64 -30.41 -4.46 18.39
N GLY A 65 -29.91 -3.28 18.72
CA GLY A 65 -29.91 -2.12 17.81
C GLY A 65 -29.03 -2.28 16.58
N THR A 66 -29.13 -1.29 15.69
CA THR A 66 -28.36 -1.23 14.44
C THR A 66 -27.40 -0.05 14.47
N ILE A 67 -26.11 -0.32 14.30
CA ILE A 67 -25.06 0.69 14.17
C ILE A 67 -24.95 1.06 12.69
N ILE A 68 -25.10 2.35 12.38
CA ILE A 68 -25.04 2.86 10.99
C ILE A 68 -23.96 3.94 10.90
N GLU A 69 -22.96 3.76 10.04
CA GLU A 69 -21.87 4.74 9.88
C GLU A 69 -21.44 4.88 8.43
N GLY A 70 -21.15 6.11 8.02
CA GLY A 70 -20.44 6.40 6.78
C GLY A 70 -18.93 6.23 7.01
N THR A 71 -18.35 5.15 6.49
CA THR A 71 -16.93 4.85 6.79
C THR A 71 -16.23 4.14 5.64
N SER A 72 -14.97 4.50 5.45
CA SER A 72 -14.10 3.92 4.42
C SER A 72 -13.28 2.70 4.88
N GLY A 73 -13.50 2.19 6.09
CA GLY A 73 -12.85 0.93 6.45
C GLY A 73 -12.44 0.74 7.91
N ASN A 74 -11.44 1.48 8.44
CA ASN A 74 -10.88 1.20 9.77
C ASN A 74 -11.91 1.38 10.90
N THR A 75 -12.69 2.44 10.87
CA THR A 75 -13.76 2.69 11.84
C THR A 75 -14.85 1.61 11.74
N GLY A 76 -15.29 1.31 10.51
CA GLY A 76 -16.26 0.23 10.28
C GLY A 76 -15.78 -1.12 10.81
N MET A 77 -14.49 -1.42 10.68
CA MET A 77 -13.92 -2.66 11.22
C MET A 77 -14.02 -2.72 12.75
N GLY A 78 -13.60 -1.66 13.45
CA GLY A 78 -13.72 -1.61 14.92
C GLY A 78 -15.16 -1.69 15.39
N LEU A 79 -16.08 -0.99 14.71
CA LEU A 79 -17.52 -1.05 15.00
C LEU A 79 -18.10 -2.46 14.75
N ALA A 80 -17.72 -3.11 13.64
CA ALA A 80 -18.18 -4.45 13.30
C ALA A 80 -17.73 -5.49 14.34
N ILE A 81 -16.46 -5.45 14.77
CA ILE A 81 -15.95 -6.34 15.82
C ILE A 81 -16.73 -6.13 17.12
N GLY A 82 -16.93 -4.90 17.53
CA GLY A 82 -17.72 -4.57 18.72
C GLY A 82 -19.16 -5.04 18.60
N ALA A 83 -19.79 -4.83 17.45
CA ALA A 83 -21.16 -5.22 17.17
C ALA A 83 -21.36 -6.74 17.26
N VAL A 84 -20.47 -7.53 16.64
CA VAL A 84 -20.52 -9.01 16.70
C VAL A 84 -20.48 -9.50 18.14
N ILE A 85 -19.57 -8.97 18.95
CA ILE A 85 -19.41 -9.43 20.35
C ILE A 85 -20.58 -8.98 21.25
N LYS A 86 -21.14 -7.79 20.98
CA LYS A 86 -22.21 -7.19 21.80
C LYS A 86 -23.62 -7.46 21.27
N GLY A 87 -23.76 -8.14 20.13
CA GLY A 87 -25.06 -8.54 19.55
C GLY A 87 -25.81 -7.42 18.82
N TYR A 88 -25.07 -6.50 18.18
CA TYR A 88 -25.63 -5.43 17.34
C TYR A 88 -25.56 -5.80 15.86
N LYS A 89 -26.41 -5.16 15.04
CA LYS A 89 -26.30 -5.18 13.59
C LYS A 89 -25.46 -4.00 13.11
N CYS A 90 -24.83 -4.13 11.95
CA CYS A 90 -24.10 -3.04 11.31
C CYS A 90 -24.55 -2.82 9.88
N ILE A 91 -24.74 -1.55 9.52
CA ILE A 91 -24.91 -1.09 8.14
C ILE A 91 -23.87 0.00 7.89
N PHE A 92 -22.97 -0.21 6.96
CA PHE A 92 -21.96 0.78 6.60
C PHE A 92 -22.22 1.32 5.20
N THR A 93 -22.16 2.63 5.06
CA THR A 93 -22.15 3.29 3.75
C THR A 93 -20.72 3.67 3.39
N THR A 94 -20.34 3.42 2.15
CA THR A 94 -18.98 3.71 1.66
C THR A 94 -19.02 4.17 0.23
N THR A 95 -17.90 4.67 -0.31
CA THR A 95 -17.84 5.09 -1.70
C THR A 95 -17.28 4.00 -2.61
N ASP A 96 -17.58 4.06 -3.90
CA ASP A 96 -17.08 3.15 -4.94
C ASP A 96 -15.56 3.28 -5.19
N LYS A 97 -14.91 4.34 -4.68
CA LYS A 97 -13.45 4.48 -4.67
C LYS A 97 -12.73 3.55 -3.69
N GLN A 98 -13.46 2.99 -2.72
CA GLN A 98 -12.86 2.10 -1.74
C GLN A 98 -12.47 0.76 -2.36
N SER A 99 -11.39 0.18 -1.87
CA SER A 99 -10.96 -1.13 -2.35
C SER A 99 -11.98 -2.21 -1.99
N LYS A 100 -12.15 -3.17 -2.89
CA LYS A 100 -13.06 -4.30 -2.71
C LYS A 100 -12.75 -5.08 -1.44
N GLU A 101 -11.46 -5.22 -1.11
CA GLU A 101 -11.00 -5.93 0.09
C GLU A 101 -11.52 -5.31 1.38
N LYS A 102 -11.63 -3.97 1.46
CA LYS A 102 -12.19 -3.29 2.64
C LYS A 102 -13.69 -3.59 2.80
N VAL A 103 -14.42 -3.56 1.69
CA VAL A 103 -15.86 -3.90 1.68
C VAL A 103 -16.08 -5.36 2.07
N ASP A 104 -15.31 -6.27 1.47
CA ASP A 104 -15.41 -7.70 1.73
C ASP A 104 -15.04 -8.03 3.19
N ALA A 105 -14.05 -7.35 3.76
CA ALA A 105 -13.69 -7.50 5.16
C ALA A 105 -14.85 -7.12 6.11
N LEU A 106 -15.55 -6.02 5.86
CA LEU A 106 -16.72 -5.62 6.66
C LEU A 106 -17.87 -6.65 6.55
N ARG A 107 -18.11 -7.15 5.34
CA ARG A 107 -19.11 -8.21 5.09
C ARG A 107 -18.77 -9.52 5.79
N ALA A 108 -17.48 -9.86 5.91
CA ALA A 108 -17.03 -11.05 6.62
C ALA A 108 -17.38 -11.02 8.12
N PHE A 109 -17.53 -9.83 8.72
CA PHE A 109 -18.07 -9.65 10.07
C PHE A 109 -19.61 -9.57 10.12
N GLY A 110 -20.30 -9.86 9.01
CA GLY A 110 -21.76 -9.83 8.95
C GLY A 110 -22.38 -8.45 8.77
N ALA A 111 -21.58 -7.42 8.47
CA ALA A 111 -22.12 -6.10 8.20
C ALA A 111 -22.75 -6.03 6.80
N GLU A 112 -23.88 -5.32 6.70
CA GLU A 112 -24.39 -4.85 5.41
C GLU A 112 -23.55 -3.66 4.95
N VAL A 113 -23.09 -3.67 3.68
CA VAL A 113 -22.29 -2.59 3.12
C VAL A 113 -22.95 -2.05 1.86
N ILE A 114 -23.35 -0.79 1.91
CA ILE A 114 -23.95 -0.04 0.81
C ILE A 114 -22.87 0.81 0.14
N VAL A 115 -22.60 0.53 -1.13
CA VAL A 115 -21.62 1.29 -1.93
C VAL A 115 -22.36 2.42 -2.65
N CYS A 116 -21.94 3.64 -2.38
CA CYS A 116 -22.52 4.88 -2.92
C CYS A 116 -21.58 5.49 -3.96
N PRO A 117 -22.08 6.29 -4.92
CA PRO A 117 -21.22 7.00 -5.87
C PRO A 117 -20.35 8.03 -5.15
N THR A 118 -19.12 8.22 -5.69
CA THR A 118 -18.15 9.20 -5.18
C THR A 118 -18.32 10.57 -5.82
N ASP A 119 -18.81 10.62 -7.05
CA ASP A 119 -18.90 11.80 -7.91
C ASP A 119 -20.16 12.63 -7.66
N VAL A 120 -20.62 12.68 -6.42
CA VAL A 120 -21.82 13.43 -6.00
C VAL A 120 -21.47 14.33 -4.80
N GLU A 121 -22.17 15.46 -4.68
CA GLU A 121 -22.03 16.36 -3.54
C GLU A 121 -22.51 15.70 -2.23
N PRO A 122 -21.99 16.10 -1.06
CA PRO A 122 -22.37 15.52 0.23
C PRO A 122 -23.89 15.54 0.51
N GLU A 123 -24.60 16.56 0.04
CA GLU A 123 -26.03 16.76 0.17
C GLU A 123 -26.87 15.95 -0.82
N ASP A 124 -26.26 15.36 -1.85
CA ASP A 124 -26.96 14.48 -2.81
C ASP A 124 -27.56 13.28 -2.05
N PRO A 125 -28.84 12.95 -2.28
CA PRO A 125 -29.48 11.80 -1.61
C PRO A 125 -28.77 10.46 -1.80
N ARG A 126 -27.92 10.33 -2.84
CA ARG A 126 -27.12 9.14 -3.15
C ARG A 126 -25.76 9.13 -2.45
N SER A 127 -25.32 10.24 -1.87
CA SER A 127 -24.06 10.32 -1.16
C SER A 127 -24.04 9.37 0.05
N TYR A 128 -22.89 8.83 0.39
CA TYR A 128 -22.79 7.93 1.53
C TYR A 128 -23.11 8.60 2.87
N TYR A 129 -22.95 9.92 2.97
CA TYR A 129 -23.38 10.73 4.11
C TYR A 129 -24.90 10.80 4.23
N SER A 130 -25.58 11.15 3.12
CA SER A 130 -27.03 11.28 3.07
C SER A 130 -27.73 9.94 3.26
N VAL A 131 -27.19 8.87 2.62
CA VAL A 131 -27.72 7.50 2.79
C VAL A 131 -27.61 7.06 4.24
N SER A 132 -26.45 7.22 4.90
CA SER A 132 -26.30 6.84 6.30
C SER A 132 -27.24 7.62 7.22
N SER A 133 -27.40 8.92 7.00
CA SER A 133 -28.28 9.77 7.81
C SER A 133 -29.76 9.42 7.63
N ARG A 134 -30.18 9.10 6.39
CA ARG A 134 -31.54 8.63 6.10
C ARG A 134 -31.84 7.30 6.80
N LEU A 135 -30.94 6.31 6.69
CA LEU A 135 -31.13 4.99 7.29
C LEU A 135 -31.25 5.04 8.82
N VAL A 136 -30.54 5.93 9.48
CA VAL A 136 -30.68 6.13 10.94
C VAL A 136 -32.08 6.56 11.32
N ASN A 137 -32.74 7.37 10.48
CA ASN A 137 -34.13 7.82 10.73
C ASN A 137 -35.19 6.78 10.35
N GLU A 138 -34.89 5.91 9.37
CA GLU A 138 -35.83 4.91 8.87
C GLU A 138 -35.83 3.61 9.68
N ILE A 139 -34.67 3.23 10.22
CA ILE A 139 -34.48 1.95 10.92
C ILE A 139 -34.75 2.13 12.42
N PRO A 140 -35.73 1.43 13.00
CA PRO A 140 -35.97 1.48 14.42
C PRO A 140 -34.78 1.02 15.25
N ASN A 141 -34.48 1.71 16.35
CA ASN A 141 -33.37 1.42 17.23
C ASN A 141 -32.01 1.48 16.51
N ALA A 142 -31.88 2.39 15.53
CA ALA A 142 -30.60 2.68 14.88
C ALA A 142 -29.86 3.77 15.63
N TRP A 143 -28.52 3.68 15.57
CA TRP A 143 -27.60 4.68 16.14
C TRP A 143 -26.46 4.96 15.17
N LYS A 144 -26.12 6.25 15.02
CA LYS A 144 -24.98 6.73 14.23
C LYS A 144 -23.85 7.13 15.17
N PRO A 145 -22.70 6.45 15.13
CA PRO A 145 -21.52 6.80 15.92
C PRO A 145 -21.01 8.22 15.69
N ASN A 146 -21.00 8.70 14.44
CA ASN A 146 -20.48 10.00 14.01
C ASN A 146 -19.05 10.25 14.52
N GLN A 147 -18.09 9.50 13.97
CA GLN A 147 -16.68 9.51 14.42
C GLN A 147 -16.02 10.89 14.44
N TYR A 148 -16.52 11.83 13.64
CA TYR A 148 -15.94 13.17 13.52
C TYR A 148 -16.32 14.09 14.70
N ASP A 149 -17.54 13.99 15.19
CA ASP A 149 -18.06 14.92 16.19
C ASP A 149 -18.32 14.26 17.55
N ASN A 150 -18.33 12.93 17.61
CA ASN A 150 -18.50 12.20 18.86
C ASN A 150 -17.24 12.25 19.72
N LEU A 151 -17.30 12.99 20.83
CA LEU A 151 -16.17 13.19 21.75
C LEU A 151 -15.72 11.90 22.46
N SER A 152 -16.49 10.82 22.44
CA SER A 152 -16.03 9.49 22.88
C SER A 152 -14.81 9.01 22.08
N ASN A 153 -14.63 9.51 20.83
CA ASN A 153 -13.43 9.28 20.04
C ASN A 153 -12.18 9.88 20.74
N THR A 154 -12.21 11.15 21.06
CA THR A 154 -11.13 11.83 21.81
C THR A 154 -10.94 11.19 23.19
N GLN A 155 -12.03 10.87 23.89
CA GLN A 155 -11.99 10.27 25.22
C GLN A 155 -11.30 8.89 25.23
N ALA A 156 -11.51 8.06 24.21
CA ALA A 156 -10.83 6.77 24.08
C ALA A 156 -9.30 6.91 24.11
N HIS A 157 -8.77 7.91 23.43
CA HIS A 157 -7.33 8.15 23.35
C HIS A 157 -6.78 8.85 24.61
N TYR A 158 -7.59 9.67 25.25
CA TYR A 158 -7.26 10.25 26.55
C TYR A 158 -7.15 9.16 27.64
N GLU A 159 -8.09 8.21 27.67
CA GLU A 159 -8.14 7.16 28.68
C GLU A 159 -7.15 6.00 28.42
N GLN A 160 -6.76 5.76 27.20
CA GLN A 160 -5.95 4.59 26.81
C GLN A 160 -4.62 4.95 26.15
N THR A 161 -4.64 5.59 24.97
CA THR A 161 -3.42 5.81 24.17
C THR A 161 -2.42 6.75 24.87
N GLY A 162 -2.93 7.81 25.48
CA GLY A 162 -2.11 8.76 26.26
C GLY A 162 -1.38 8.09 27.44
N PRO A 163 -2.09 7.41 28.35
CA PRO A 163 -1.49 6.68 29.45
C PRO A 163 -0.47 5.62 28.99
N GLU A 164 -0.80 4.82 27.97
CA GLU A 164 0.13 3.81 27.45
C GLU A 164 1.44 4.42 26.95
N ILE A 165 1.38 5.51 26.20
CA ILE A 165 2.58 6.19 25.69
C ILE A 165 3.40 6.79 26.84
N TRP A 166 2.73 7.41 27.81
CA TRP A 166 3.39 7.97 28.98
C TRP A 166 4.17 6.90 29.75
N ASP A 167 3.52 5.78 30.04
CA ASP A 167 4.12 4.67 30.78
C ASP A 167 5.23 3.99 30.00
N GLN A 168 5.03 3.72 28.70
CA GLN A 168 6.02 3.09 27.82
C GLN A 168 7.28 3.93 27.58
N THR A 169 7.19 5.25 27.79
CA THR A 169 8.35 6.16 27.70
C THR A 169 8.92 6.55 29.07
N ASP A 170 8.46 5.93 30.16
CA ASP A 170 8.79 6.34 31.55
C ASP A 170 8.58 7.84 31.77
N GLY A 171 7.58 8.42 31.13
CA GLY A 171 7.31 9.87 31.17
C GLY A 171 8.34 10.76 30.47
N LYS A 172 9.25 10.19 29.69
CA LYS A 172 10.34 10.93 29.02
C LYS A 172 9.97 11.48 27.63
N ILE A 173 8.76 11.21 27.15
CA ILE A 173 8.29 11.73 25.85
C ILE A 173 8.40 13.25 25.80
N THR A 174 8.98 13.79 24.72
CA THR A 174 9.09 15.22 24.43
C THR A 174 8.23 15.69 23.27
N HIS A 175 8.00 14.80 22.29
CA HIS A 175 7.24 15.10 21.08
C HIS A 175 6.33 13.93 20.72
N LEU A 176 5.08 14.24 20.38
CA LEU A 176 4.12 13.28 19.79
C LEU A 176 3.86 13.69 18.35
N VAL A 177 3.99 12.75 17.39
CA VAL A 177 3.72 12.95 15.96
C VAL A 177 2.57 12.07 15.53
N VAL A 178 1.49 12.66 15.00
CA VAL A 178 0.25 11.95 14.65
C VAL A 178 -0.29 12.44 13.31
N GLY A 179 -0.66 11.53 12.40
CA GLY A 179 -1.48 11.87 11.24
C GLY A 179 -2.91 12.23 11.68
N VAL A 180 -3.43 13.35 11.21
CA VAL A 180 -4.68 13.93 11.68
C VAL A 180 -5.79 13.77 10.64
N GLY A 181 -6.82 12.98 10.97
CA GLY A 181 -8.10 12.93 10.27
C GLY A 181 -9.20 13.44 11.21
N THR A 182 -9.92 12.54 11.89
CA THR A 182 -11.00 12.96 12.83
C THR A 182 -10.55 13.82 14.01
N GLY A 183 -9.25 13.86 14.32
CA GLY A 183 -8.69 14.61 15.43
C GLY A 183 -8.65 13.88 16.78
N GLY A 184 -9.46 12.84 16.96
CA GLY A 184 -9.59 12.18 18.26
C GLY A 184 -8.27 11.62 18.81
N THR A 185 -7.45 11.00 17.98
CA THR A 185 -6.17 10.42 18.39
C THR A 185 -5.20 11.51 18.91
N ILE A 186 -4.97 12.54 18.12
CA ILE A 186 -4.00 13.59 18.49
C ILE A 186 -4.48 14.42 19.67
N CYS A 187 -5.77 14.78 19.70
CA CYS A 187 -6.30 15.64 20.76
C CYS A 187 -6.48 14.89 22.08
N GLY A 188 -6.98 13.64 22.05
CA GLY A 188 -7.11 12.84 23.27
C GLY A 188 -5.76 12.49 23.89
N THR A 189 -4.85 11.95 23.08
CA THR A 189 -3.49 11.61 23.51
C THR A 189 -2.73 12.88 23.95
N GLY A 190 -2.78 13.94 23.13
CA GLY A 190 -2.08 15.20 23.40
C GLY A 190 -2.57 15.89 24.65
N LYS A 191 -3.88 15.90 24.92
CA LYS A 191 -4.46 16.44 26.15
C LYS A 191 -3.89 15.72 27.38
N TYR A 192 -3.94 14.39 27.40
CA TYR A 192 -3.39 13.59 28.51
C TYR A 192 -1.90 13.88 28.74
N LEU A 193 -1.10 13.88 27.66
CA LEU A 193 0.34 14.11 27.75
C LEU A 193 0.68 15.51 28.25
N LYS A 194 -0.03 16.55 27.78
CA LYS A 194 0.18 17.94 28.23
C LYS A 194 -0.27 18.17 29.69
N GLU A 195 -1.26 17.43 30.17
CA GLU A 195 -1.62 17.43 31.59
C GLU A 195 -0.51 16.84 32.48
N LYS A 196 0.24 15.84 31.95
CA LYS A 196 1.42 15.28 32.63
C LYS A 196 2.63 16.18 32.54
N ASN A 197 2.89 16.75 31.36
CA ASN A 197 3.98 17.68 31.13
C ASN A 197 3.60 18.68 30.01
N PRO A 198 3.31 19.95 30.35
CA PRO A 198 2.86 20.96 29.40
C PRO A 198 3.90 21.32 28.32
N ASN A 199 5.16 20.95 28.52
CA ASN A 199 6.23 21.21 27.55
C ASN A 199 6.26 20.22 26.38
N ILE A 200 5.51 19.11 26.44
CA ILE A 200 5.43 18.14 25.36
C ILE A 200 4.83 18.81 24.12
N LYS A 201 5.51 18.64 22.99
CA LYS A 201 5.07 19.17 21.70
C LYS A 201 4.18 18.16 20.96
N ILE A 202 3.01 18.61 20.54
CA ILE A 202 2.03 17.82 19.82
C ILE A 202 2.05 18.27 18.35
N LEU A 203 2.57 17.39 17.47
CA LEU A 203 2.83 17.68 16.07
C LEU A 203 1.84 16.90 15.19
N GLY A 204 0.98 17.61 14.49
CA GLY A 204 0.01 17.07 13.56
C GLY A 204 0.61 16.88 12.16
N ILE A 205 0.33 15.77 11.52
CA ILE A 205 0.64 15.59 10.10
C ILE A 205 -0.64 15.70 9.29
N ASP A 206 -0.61 16.60 8.34
CA ASP A 206 -1.68 16.96 7.42
C ASP A 206 -1.29 16.56 6.00
N THR A 207 -2.23 16.62 5.05
CA THR A 207 -1.97 16.40 3.64
C THR A 207 -2.32 17.63 2.80
N TYR A 208 -1.77 17.70 1.61
CA TYR A 208 -2.21 18.70 0.63
C TYR A 208 -3.62 18.36 0.17
N GLY A 209 -4.49 19.36 0.12
CA GLY A 209 -5.94 19.19 -0.10
C GLY A 209 -6.78 19.21 1.19
N SER A 210 -6.13 19.37 2.36
CA SER A 210 -6.77 19.49 3.67
C SER A 210 -6.60 20.89 4.28
N VAL A 211 -7.52 21.26 5.17
CA VAL A 211 -7.62 22.61 5.75
C VAL A 211 -6.85 22.82 7.06
N PHE A 212 -6.36 21.76 7.72
CA PHE A 212 -5.87 21.83 9.09
C PHE A 212 -4.66 22.76 9.28
N LYS A 213 -3.60 22.60 8.49
CA LYS A 213 -2.39 23.43 8.63
C LYS A 213 -2.71 24.89 8.46
N LYS A 214 -3.41 25.25 7.37
CA LYS A 214 -3.79 26.64 7.08
C LYS A 214 -4.63 27.24 8.20
N PHE A 215 -5.62 26.49 8.67
CA PHE A 215 -6.48 26.93 9.76
C PHE A 215 -5.69 27.13 11.08
N LYS A 216 -4.78 26.20 11.41
CA LYS A 216 -3.92 26.34 12.60
C LYS A 216 -3.05 27.59 12.55
N GLU A 217 -2.48 27.91 11.38
CA GLU A 217 -1.56 29.03 11.20
C GLU A 217 -2.26 30.39 11.16
N THR A 218 -3.48 30.45 10.62
CA THR A 218 -4.15 31.73 10.32
C THR A 218 -5.47 31.95 11.05
N GLY A 219 -6.08 30.90 11.61
CA GLY A 219 -7.45 30.93 12.13
C GLY A 219 -8.53 31.02 11.04
N ILE A 220 -8.16 30.99 9.76
CA ILE A 220 -9.09 31.15 8.64
C ILE A 220 -9.34 29.81 7.97
N PHE A 221 -10.62 29.44 7.82
CA PHE A 221 -11.04 28.31 7.02
C PHE A 221 -10.99 28.70 5.53
N ASP A 222 -10.00 28.18 4.81
CA ASP A 222 -9.75 28.51 3.41
C ASP A 222 -10.20 27.35 2.49
N LYS A 223 -11.28 27.57 1.75
CA LYS A 223 -11.81 26.58 0.80
C LYS A 223 -10.86 26.29 -0.38
N ASN A 224 -9.90 27.19 -0.66
CA ASN A 224 -8.91 26.97 -1.74
C ASN A 224 -7.87 25.89 -1.37
N GLU A 225 -7.79 25.53 -0.08
CA GLU A 225 -6.97 24.39 0.37
C GLU A 225 -7.62 23.03 0.04
N ILE A 226 -8.91 22.99 -0.35
CA ILE A 226 -9.69 21.77 -0.56
C ILE A 226 -9.55 21.31 -2.01
N TYR A 227 -8.89 20.19 -2.22
CA TYR A 227 -8.80 19.50 -3.50
C TYR A 227 -8.50 18.00 -3.30
N PRO A 228 -8.76 17.13 -4.29
CA PRO A 228 -8.58 15.70 -4.15
C PRO A 228 -7.13 15.30 -3.83
N TYR A 229 -6.97 14.34 -2.91
CA TYR A 229 -5.71 13.70 -2.55
C TYR A 229 -5.90 12.18 -2.41
N ILE A 230 -4.79 11.45 -2.32
CA ILE A 230 -4.76 9.97 -2.33
C ILE A 230 -4.61 9.40 -0.92
N THR A 231 -3.94 10.13 -0.04
CA THR A 231 -3.66 9.70 1.33
C THR A 231 -4.96 9.42 2.08
N GLU A 232 -5.07 8.25 2.70
CA GLU A 232 -6.27 7.82 3.42
C GLU A 232 -6.12 7.99 4.92
N GLY A 233 -7.19 8.47 5.60
CA GLY A 233 -7.28 8.57 7.05
C GLY A 233 -6.52 9.75 7.66
N ILE A 234 -6.02 10.66 6.83
CA ILE A 234 -5.42 11.94 7.19
C ILE A 234 -6.01 13.03 6.30
N GLY A 235 -6.16 14.23 6.87
CA GLY A 235 -6.71 15.38 6.17
C GLY A 235 -8.23 15.36 6.13
N GLU A 236 -8.82 16.57 6.13
CA GLU A 236 -10.26 16.78 6.00
C GLU A 236 -10.52 18.11 5.27
N ASP A 237 -11.70 18.23 4.70
CA ASP A 237 -12.24 19.41 4.03
C ASP A 237 -13.17 20.24 4.94
N PHE A 238 -13.25 19.88 6.20
CA PHE A 238 -14.01 20.56 7.28
C PHE A 238 -13.25 20.45 8.61
N LEU A 239 -13.77 21.06 9.67
CA LEU A 239 -13.18 21.00 11.01
C LEU A 239 -14.02 20.09 11.91
N PRO A 240 -13.58 18.85 12.18
CA PRO A 240 -14.27 17.94 13.09
C PRO A 240 -14.30 18.49 14.53
N ALA A 241 -15.37 18.23 15.27
CA ALA A 241 -15.50 18.64 16.67
C ALA A 241 -14.43 17.99 17.60
N ASN A 242 -13.85 16.86 17.19
CA ASN A 242 -12.74 16.21 17.89
C ASN A 242 -11.40 16.94 17.73
N VAL A 243 -11.28 17.93 16.84
CA VAL A 243 -10.04 18.69 16.62
C VAL A 243 -10.02 19.92 17.51
N ASP A 244 -9.21 19.87 18.55
CA ASP A 244 -8.90 21.06 19.37
C ASP A 244 -7.53 21.63 18.96
N MET A 245 -7.54 22.74 18.24
CA MET A 245 -6.35 23.42 17.75
C MET A 245 -5.46 23.97 18.89
N ASN A 246 -5.96 24.11 20.12
CA ASN A 246 -5.17 24.56 21.25
C ASN A 246 -4.22 23.48 21.78
N ILE A 247 -4.55 22.21 21.56
CA ILE A 247 -3.72 21.07 21.97
C ILE A 247 -2.55 20.88 21.00
N ILE A 248 -2.76 21.13 19.71
CA ILE A 248 -1.79 20.86 18.64
C ILE A 248 -0.85 22.06 18.50
N ASP A 249 0.45 21.84 18.65
CA ASP A 249 1.44 22.93 18.58
C ASP A 249 1.78 23.31 17.12
N HIS A 250 1.87 22.32 16.22
CA HIS A 250 2.27 22.53 14.84
C HIS A 250 1.62 21.49 13.91
N PHE A 251 1.42 21.87 12.64
CA PHE A 251 1.06 20.97 11.54
C PHE A 251 2.11 21.00 10.45
N GLU A 252 2.46 19.82 9.94
CA GLU A 252 3.28 19.66 8.75
C GLU A 252 2.49 18.98 7.63
N LYS A 253 2.54 19.52 6.39
CA LYS A 253 1.90 18.89 5.22
C LYS A 253 2.86 17.93 4.53
N VAL A 254 2.34 16.75 4.16
CA VAL A 254 3.07 15.72 3.44
C VAL A 254 2.39 15.47 2.10
N THR A 255 3.17 15.34 1.03
CA THR A 255 2.63 15.00 -0.28
C THR A 255 2.22 13.52 -0.34
N ASP A 256 1.26 13.20 -1.21
CA ASP A 256 0.86 11.80 -1.46
C ASP A 256 2.04 10.92 -1.88
N LYS A 257 2.96 11.46 -2.68
CA LYS A 257 4.19 10.77 -3.10
C LYS A 257 5.09 10.43 -1.92
N ASP A 258 5.39 11.41 -1.05
CA ASP A 258 6.26 11.20 0.11
C ASP A 258 5.64 10.20 1.08
N ALA A 259 4.33 10.31 1.31
CA ALA A 259 3.57 9.36 2.12
C ALA A 259 3.65 7.94 1.56
N ALA A 260 3.37 7.75 0.27
CA ALA A 260 3.38 6.44 -0.39
C ALA A 260 4.79 5.80 -0.43
N VAL A 261 5.81 6.59 -0.74
CA VAL A 261 7.22 6.14 -0.74
C VAL A 261 7.65 5.72 0.67
N MET A 262 7.31 6.53 1.69
CA MET A 262 7.65 6.21 3.08
C MET A 262 6.90 4.98 3.59
N THR A 263 5.62 4.79 3.19
CA THR A 263 4.85 3.57 3.51
C THR A 263 5.59 2.31 3.05
N ARG A 264 6.27 2.35 1.90
CA ARG A 264 7.07 1.24 1.37
C ARG A 264 8.43 1.09 2.05
N ARG A 265 9.03 2.17 2.54
CA ARG A 265 10.32 2.17 3.23
C ARG A 265 10.22 1.53 4.61
N ILE A 266 9.18 1.83 5.37
CA ILE A 266 9.02 1.33 6.74
C ILE A 266 9.12 -0.21 6.80
N PRO A 267 8.38 -1.03 6.05
CA PRO A 267 8.55 -2.48 6.10
C PRO A 267 9.90 -2.97 5.57
N LYS A 268 10.49 -2.29 4.60
CA LYS A 268 11.80 -2.68 4.03
C LYS A 268 12.97 -2.39 4.96
N GLU A 269 12.88 -1.31 5.73
CA GLU A 269 13.99 -0.83 6.55
C GLU A 269 13.81 -1.21 8.03
N GLU A 270 12.57 -1.19 8.56
CA GLU A 270 12.27 -1.44 9.97
C GLU A 270 11.50 -2.76 10.23
N GLY A 271 11.01 -3.43 9.19
CA GLY A 271 10.26 -4.69 9.32
C GLY A 271 8.83 -4.52 9.85
N ILE A 272 8.29 -3.30 9.89
CA ILE A 272 6.94 -3.00 10.41
C ILE A 272 6.01 -2.78 9.22
N PHE A 273 4.99 -3.63 9.05
CA PHE A 273 4.10 -3.56 7.90
C PHE A 273 2.90 -2.64 8.18
N VAL A 274 2.97 -1.42 7.68
CA VAL A 274 2.06 -0.31 8.00
C VAL A 274 1.29 0.22 6.79
N GLY A 275 0.20 0.93 7.07
CA GLY A 275 -0.59 1.64 6.06
C GLY A 275 -0.09 3.05 5.75
N ASN A 276 -0.83 3.72 4.86
CA ASN A 276 -0.42 4.99 4.27
C ASN A 276 -0.31 6.14 5.28
N SER A 277 -1.21 6.21 6.25
CA SER A 277 -1.18 7.24 7.29
C SER A 277 0.06 7.16 8.19
N ALA A 278 0.60 5.94 8.40
CA ALA A 278 1.87 5.77 9.10
C ALA A 278 3.05 6.26 8.25
N GLY A 279 2.99 6.02 6.92
CA GLY A 279 3.95 6.58 5.97
C GLY A 279 3.94 8.11 5.99
N SER A 280 2.76 8.74 5.98
CA SER A 280 2.63 10.19 6.12
C SER A 280 3.19 10.69 7.44
N ALA A 281 2.85 10.04 8.56
CA ALA A 281 3.33 10.43 9.88
C ALA A 281 4.87 10.38 9.96
N MET A 282 5.48 9.34 9.41
CA MET A 282 6.92 9.19 9.40
C MET A 282 7.62 10.15 8.43
N ALA A 283 7.04 10.41 7.25
CA ALA A 283 7.57 11.39 6.30
C ALA A 283 7.55 12.79 6.87
N GLY A 284 6.43 13.21 7.49
CA GLY A 284 6.30 14.50 8.14
C GLY A 284 7.25 14.65 9.33
N LEU A 285 7.47 13.59 10.13
CA LEU A 285 8.47 13.59 11.18
C LEU A 285 9.87 13.91 10.61
N LEU A 286 10.27 13.31 9.51
CA LEU A 286 11.56 13.58 8.88
C LEU A 286 11.65 14.99 8.29
N GLN A 287 10.55 15.56 7.75
CA GLN A 287 10.51 16.95 7.29
C GLN A 287 10.76 17.92 8.44
N MET A 288 10.23 17.60 9.63
CA MET A 288 10.40 18.40 10.87
C MET A 288 11.71 18.10 11.62
N LYS A 289 12.69 17.41 11.03
CA LYS A 289 13.96 17.04 11.71
C LYS A 289 14.68 18.19 12.40
N HIS A 290 14.52 19.43 11.89
CA HIS A 290 15.11 20.63 12.45
C HIS A 290 14.52 21.06 13.80
N MET A 291 13.37 20.51 14.19
CA MET A 291 12.71 20.77 15.47
C MET A 291 13.26 19.89 16.59
N PHE A 292 13.99 18.80 16.26
CA PHE A 292 14.45 17.82 17.23
C PHE A 292 15.91 18.05 17.62
N LYS A 293 16.24 17.79 18.88
CA LYS A 293 17.59 17.92 19.44
C LYS A 293 18.01 16.66 20.20
N LYS A 294 19.28 16.60 20.54
CA LYS A 294 19.84 15.50 21.34
C LYS A 294 19.11 15.40 22.69
N GLY A 295 18.67 14.19 23.03
CA GLY A 295 17.95 13.88 24.25
C GLY A 295 16.43 13.98 24.13
N ASP A 296 15.90 14.41 22.99
CA ASP A 296 14.46 14.32 22.73
C ASP A 296 14.01 12.85 22.58
N VAL A 297 12.80 12.59 23.04
CA VAL A 297 12.09 11.32 22.88
C VAL A 297 10.84 11.59 22.05
N VAL A 298 10.86 11.16 20.80
CA VAL A 298 9.80 11.40 19.82
C VAL A 298 8.98 10.12 19.64
N VAL A 299 7.67 10.21 19.81
CA VAL A 299 6.75 9.10 19.55
C VAL A 299 5.92 9.40 18.31
N VAL A 300 5.93 8.51 17.33
CA VAL A 300 5.08 8.58 16.13
C VAL A 300 4.03 7.48 16.17
N ILE A 301 2.79 7.79 15.78
CA ILE A 301 1.71 6.80 15.72
C ILE A 301 1.71 6.10 14.36
N PHE A 302 1.74 4.77 14.37
CA PHE A 302 1.51 3.91 13.19
C PHE A 302 0.09 3.36 13.26
N HIS A 303 -0.82 4.03 12.54
CA HIS A 303 -2.27 3.95 12.76
C HIS A 303 -2.90 2.62 12.34
N ASP A 304 -2.48 2.02 11.21
CA ASP A 304 -3.08 0.83 10.65
C ASP A 304 -2.10 -0.05 9.86
N HIS A 305 -2.58 -1.22 9.47
CA HIS A 305 -1.79 -2.27 8.85
C HIS A 305 -1.73 -2.17 7.33
N GLY A 306 -0.58 -2.55 6.74
CA GLY A 306 -0.29 -2.44 5.31
C GLY A 306 -1.14 -3.34 4.40
N THR A 307 -1.76 -4.42 4.92
CA THR A 307 -2.57 -5.34 4.11
C THR A 307 -3.73 -4.69 3.36
N ARG A 308 -4.20 -3.54 3.85
CA ARG A 308 -5.29 -2.77 3.22
C ARG A 308 -4.86 -1.95 1.99
N TYR A 309 -3.56 -1.95 1.68
CA TYR A 309 -2.94 -1.11 0.66
C TYR A 309 -2.16 -1.92 -0.38
N MET A 310 -2.36 -3.25 -0.42
CA MET A 310 -1.65 -4.16 -1.34
C MET A 310 -1.88 -3.80 -2.81
N GLY A 311 -3.10 -3.44 -3.18
CA GLY A 311 -3.44 -2.99 -4.54
C GLY A 311 -3.09 -1.52 -4.83
N LYS A 312 -2.53 -0.77 -3.86
CA LYS A 312 -2.18 0.66 -3.98
C LYS A 312 -0.68 0.87 -3.75
N MET A 313 -0.28 1.39 -2.57
CA MET A 313 1.11 1.76 -2.26
C MET A 313 2.10 0.60 -2.38
N PHE A 314 1.67 -0.65 -2.23
CA PHE A 314 2.51 -1.83 -2.38
C PHE A 314 2.48 -2.45 -3.78
N ASN A 315 1.67 -1.92 -4.69
CA ASN A 315 1.63 -2.30 -6.10
C ASN A 315 2.52 -1.34 -6.92
N ASP A 316 3.51 -1.90 -7.65
CA ASP A 316 4.46 -1.10 -8.42
C ASP A 316 3.80 -0.37 -9.59
N ASP A 317 2.86 -1.01 -10.28
CA ASP A 317 2.15 -0.39 -11.42
C ASP A 317 1.30 0.77 -10.94
N TRP A 318 0.53 0.58 -9.86
CA TRP A 318 -0.22 1.65 -9.23
C TRP A 318 0.65 2.87 -8.84
N MET A 319 1.87 2.62 -8.35
CA MET A 319 2.84 3.66 -7.98
C MET A 319 3.43 4.36 -9.20
N ARG A 320 3.70 3.61 -10.30
CA ARG A 320 4.22 4.17 -11.56
C ARG A 320 3.18 5.03 -12.26
N ASP A 321 1.93 4.56 -12.35
CA ASP A 321 0.80 5.30 -12.95
C ASP A 321 0.60 6.69 -12.32
N ARG A 322 1.05 6.86 -11.06
CA ARG A 322 0.99 8.12 -10.31
C ARG A 322 2.30 8.88 -10.25
N HIS A 323 3.31 8.41 -10.99
CA HIS A 323 4.66 8.97 -10.98
C HIS A 323 5.31 9.03 -9.57
N PHE A 324 4.93 8.10 -8.68
CA PHE A 324 5.52 7.96 -7.35
C PHE A 324 6.78 7.09 -7.35
N LEU A 325 6.92 6.20 -8.35
CA LEU A 325 8.17 5.51 -8.66
C LEU A 325 8.67 5.98 -10.02
N GLU A 326 9.98 6.06 -10.16
CA GLU A 326 10.60 6.25 -11.45
C GLU A 326 10.25 5.07 -12.36
N VAL A 327 10.01 5.36 -13.63
CA VAL A 327 9.85 4.34 -14.64
C VAL A 327 11.20 3.66 -14.77
N THR A 328 11.37 2.51 -14.13
CA THR A 328 12.56 1.69 -14.35
C THR A 328 12.49 1.16 -15.77
N LYS A 329 13.53 1.45 -16.57
CA LYS A 329 13.66 0.84 -17.88
C LYS A 329 13.59 -0.68 -17.75
N PRO A 330 12.90 -1.39 -18.64
CA PRO A 330 12.81 -2.83 -18.58
C PRO A 330 14.17 -3.46 -18.56
N LYS A 331 14.29 -4.55 -17.81
CA LYS A 331 15.45 -5.45 -17.79
C LYS A 331 15.14 -6.66 -18.67
N ALA A 332 16.18 -7.41 -18.99
CA ALA A 332 16.05 -8.61 -19.81
C ALA A 332 14.97 -9.58 -19.31
N ILE A 333 14.80 -9.73 -17.99
CA ILE A 333 13.76 -10.62 -17.40
C ILE A 333 12.34 -10.12 -17.68
N ASP A 334 12.14 -8.82 -17.77
CA ASP A 334 10.82 -8.24 -18.03
C ASP A 334 10.37 -8.50 -19.48
N LEU A 335 11.32 -8.63 -20.42
CA LEU A 335 11.07 -8.92 -21.82
C LEU A 335 10.49 -10.32 -22.06
N VAL A 336 10.76 -11.27 -21.18
CA VAL A 336 10.27 -12.65 -21.28
C VAL A 336 9.06 -12.95 -20.40
N ALA A 337 8.48 -11.93 -19.75
CA ALA A 337 7.40 -12.12 -18.77
C ALA A 337 6.22 -12.95 -19.28
N ASN A 338 5.84 -12.81 -20.57
CA ASN A 338 4.71 -13.51 -21.19
C ASN A 338 4.99 -15.00 -21.47
N HIS A 339 6.26 -15.41 -21.54
CA HIS A 339 6.66 -16.79 -21.86
C HIS A 339 7.72 -17.36 -20.89
N LYS A 340 7.94 -16.71 -19.74
CA LYS A 340 8.91 -17.12 -18.71
C LYS A 340 8.75 -18.59 -18.26
N ASN A 341 7.52 -19.11 -18.27
CA ASN A 341 7.22 -20.47 -17.86
C ASN A 341 7.33 -21.50 -19.01
N GLN A 342 7.67 -21.07 -20.21
CA GLN A 342 7.86 -21.97 -21.35
C GLN A 342 9.29 -22.49 -21.37
N LYS A 343 9.45 -23.79 -21.63
CA LYS A 343 10.77 -24.40 -21.77
C LYS A 343 11.40 -23.92 -23.07
N LEU A 344 12.66 -23.48 -22.98
CA LEU A 344 13.43 -23.12 -24.18
C LEU A 344 13.57 -24.33 -25.10
N LEU A 345 13.16 -24.15 -26.33
CA LEU A 345 13.35 -25.18 -27.38
C LEU A 345 14.76 -25.08 -27.94
N THR A 346 15.43 -26.22 -28.12
CA THR A 346 16.78 -26.32 -28.66
C THR A 346 16.82 -27.48 -29.64
N VAL A 347 17.80 -27.51 -30.53
CA VAL A 347 18.10 -28.63 -31.40
C VAL A 347 19.52 -29.15 -31.15
N ASP A 348 19.72 -30.46 -31.17
CA ASP A 348 21.05 -31.08 -31.02
C ASP A 348 21.92 -30.82 -32.25
N VAL A 349 23.20 -30.59 -32.04
CA VAL A 349 24.20 -30.29 -33.07
C VAL A 349 24.30 -31.44 -34.13
N ASN A 350 24.00 -32.68 -33.72
CA ASN A 350 24.05 -33.87 -34.56
C ASN A 350 22.69 -34.20 -35.22
N ALA A 351 21.63 -33.48 -34.86
CA ALA A 351 20.33 -33.62 -35.51
C ALA A 351 20.44 -33.23 -36.99
N THR A 352 19.45 -33.67 -37.80
CA THR A 352 19.32 -33.25 -39.20
C THR A 352 18.69 -31.86 -39.32
N VAL A 353 18.97 -31.18 -40.40
CA VAL A 353 18.33 -29.89 -40.74
C VAL A 353 16.81 -30.10 -40.90
N GLN A 354 16.36 -31.26 -41.36
CA GLN A 354 14.95 -31.62 -41.43
C GLN A 354 14.28 -31.60 -40.05
N GLU A 355 14.89 -32.23 -39.05
CA GLU A 355 14.38 -32.22 -37.67
C GLU A 355 14.32 -30.81 -37.06
N ALA A 356 15.30 -29.97 -37.40
CA ALA A 356 15.26 -28.56 -37.00
C ALA A 356 14.08 -27.81 -37.65
N LEU A 357 13.84 -28.01 -38.95
CA LEU A 357 12.71 -27.42 -39.68
C LEU A 357 11.36 -27.87 -39.14
N GLU A 358 11.22 -29.15 -38.83
CA GLU A 358 10.01 -29.71 -38.21
C GLU A 358 9.74 -29.05 -36.87
N THR A 359 10.77 -28.82 -36.07
CA THR A 359 10.66 -28.14 -34.77
C THR A 359 10.26 -26.67 -34.94
N LEU A 360 10.91 -25.95 -35.86
CA LEU A 360 10.58 -24.54 -36.15
C LEU A 360 9.12 -24.42 -36.61
N SER A 361 8.68 -25.28 -37.52
CA SER A 361 7.32 -25.29 -38.07
C SER A 361 6.27 -25.67 -37.02
N LYS A 362 6.51 -26.74 -36.26
CA LYS A 362 5.58 -27.25 -35.25
C LYS A 362 5.28 -26.25 -34.14
N PHE A 363 6.28 -25.46 -33.74
CA PHE A 363 6.14 -24.50 -32.66
C PHE A 363 5.99 -23.05 -33.15
N PHE A 364 5.89 -22.82 -34.45
CA PHE A 364 5.74 -21.48 -35.06
C PHE A 364 6.83 -20.49 -34.62
N ILE A 365 8.08 -20.97 -34.55
CA ILE A 365 9.24 -20.18 -34.20
C ILE A 365 10.15 -20.03 -35.42
N SER A 366 10.80 -18.87 -35.56
CA SER A 366 11.69 -18.55 -36.69
C SER A 366 13.18 -18.81 -36.41
N GLN A 367 13.53 -19.18 -35.18
CA GLN A 367 14.91 -19.38 -34.79
C GLN A 367 15.03 -20.33 -33.59
N ILE A 368 16.14 -21.07 -33.51
CA ILE A 368 16.33 -22.07 -32.47
C ILE A 368 17.82 -22.14 -32.08
N PRO A 369 18.15 -22.15 -30.76
CA PRO A 369 19.50 -22.44 -30.29
C PRO A 369 19.92 -23.86 -30.59
N VAL A 370 21.23 -24.06 -30.96
CA VAL A 370 21.84 -25.35 -31.15
C VAL A 370 22.66 -25.73 -29.93
N THR A 371 22.48 -26.97 -29.45
CA THR A 371 23.18 -27.46 -28.26
C THR A 371 24.05 -28.70 -28.59
N ASP A 372 25.18 -28.77 -27.87
CA ASP A 372 26.00 -29.99 -27.79
C ASP A 372 26.16 -30.34 -26.31
N LYS A 373 25.66 -31.49 -25.89
CA LYS A 373 25.69 -31.99 -24.50
C LYS A 373 25.22 -30.94 -23.48
N GLY A 374 24.24 -30.11 -23.86
CA GLY A 374 23.66 -29.07 -23.02
C GLY A 374 24.30 -27.69 -23.11
N GLU A 375 25.44 -27.56 -23.80
CA GLU A 375 26.09 -26.27 -24.07
C GLU A 375 25.55 -25.65 -25.37
N PHE A 376 25.39 -24.34 -25.39
CA PHE A 376 24.92 -23.58 -26.56
C PHE A 376 26.08 -23.33 -27.51
N VAL A 377 26.15 -24.09 -28.62
CA VAL A 377 27.26 -24.08 -29.57
C VAL A 377 26.94 -23.37 -30.88
N GLY A 378 25.68 -23.06 -31.15
CA GLY A 378 25.28 -22.42 -32.39
C GLY A 378 23.81 -21.92 -32.34
N SER A 379 23.39 -21.45 -33.49
CA SER A 379 21.98 -21.03 -33.73
C SER A 379 21.57 -21.40 -35.16
N LEU A 380 20.26 -21.53 -35.39
CA LEU A 380 19.67 -21.68 -36.73
C LEU A 380 18.45 -20.73 -36.81
N ASN A 381 18.24 -20.22 -38.02
CA ASN A 381 17.00 -19.49 -38.33
C ASN A 381 16.40 -19.97 -39.66
N ASP A 382 15.07 -19.85 -39.77
CA ASP A 382 14.29 -20.34 -40.90
C ASP A 382 14.70 -19.68 -42.24
N ASN A 383 14.96 -18.39 -42.25
CA ASN A 383 15.36 -17.68 -43.46
C ASN A 383 16.70 -18.18 -44.03
N TYR A 384 17.67 -18.43 -43.14
CA TYR A 384 18.96 -18.98 -43.56
C TYR A 384 18.85 -20.38 -44.11
N ILE A 385 18.10 -21.26 -43.41
CA ILE A 385 17.86 -22.63 -43.89
C ILE A 385 17.11 -22.59 -45.24
N PHE A 386 16.08 -21.75 -45.38
CA PHE A 386 15.34 -21.60 -46.62
C PHE A 386 16.25 -21.18 -47.81
N GLY A 387 17.12 -20.19 -47.58
CA GLY A 387 18.09 -19.81 -48.60
C GLY A 387 18.97 -20.98 -49.08
N LYS A 388 19.46 -21.81 -48.14
CA LYS A 388 20.28 -22.97 -48.46
C LYS A 388 19.51 -24.09 -49.16
N LEU A 389 18.25 -24.31 -48.81
CA LEU A 389 17.37 -25.27 -49.49
C LEU A 389 17.05 -24.83 -50.92
N MET A 390 16.95 -23.55 -51.23
CA MET A 390 16.76 -23.06 -52.61
C MET A 390 18.01 -23.29 -53.46
N GLU A 391 19.20 -23.29 -52.85
CA GLU A 391 20.47 -23.63 -53.54
C GLU A 391 20.62 -25.14 -53.76
N ASN A 392 20.29 -25.95 -52.75
CA ASN A 392 20.37 -27.42 -52.80
C ASN A 392 19.35 -28.07 -51.85
N ASN A 393 18.40 -28.81 -52.37
CA ASN A 393 17.37 -29.50 -51.62
C ASN A 393 17.88 -30.62 -50.69
N ASP A 394 19.07 -31.15 -50.93
CA ASP A 394 19.69 -32.21 -50.12
C ASP A 394 20.18 -31.68 -48.76
N VAL A 395 20.24 -30.37 -48.57
CA VAL A 395 20.61 -29.71 -47.31
C VAL A 395 19.76 -30.18 -46.14
N LYS A 396 18.51 -30.58 -46.37
CA LYS A 396 17.63 -31.13 -45.32
C LYS A 396 18.21 -32.38 -44.63
N ASN A 397 19.05 -33.15 -45.34
CA ASN A 397 19.68 -34.37 -44.85
C ASN A 397 21.04 -34.09 -44.12
N TYR A 398 21.53 -32.87 -44.18
CA TYR A 398 22.77 -32.49 -43.53
C TYR A 398 22.59 -32.38 -42.03
N THR A 399 23.70 -32.52 -41.28
CA THR A 399 23.66 -32.28 -39.83
C THR A 399 23.54 -30.79 -39.55
N VAL A 400 22.85 -30.42 -38.46
CA VAL A 400 22.76 -29.06 -37.95
C VAL A 400 24.13 -28.41 -37.80
N LYS A 401 25.14 -29.20 -37.39
CA LYS A 401 26.52 -28.78 -37.28
C LYS A 401 27.12 -28.13 -38.54
N SER A 402 26.72 -28.61 -39.70
CA SER A 402 27.25 -28.11 -40.99
C SER A 402 26.60 -26.79 -41.41
N LEU A 403 25.46 -26.42 -40.84
CA LEU A 403 24.69 -25.24 -41.21
C LEU A 403 24.54 -24.21 -40.10
N MET A 404 24.84 -24.58 -38.84
CA MET A 404 24.63 -23.67 -37.72
C MET A 404 25.52 -22.42 -37.86
N GLN A 405 24.95 -21.33 -37.40
CA GLN A 405 25.59 -20.01 -37.23
C GLN A 405 26.16 -19.88 -35.81
N ALA A 406 26.78 -18.74 -35.51
CA ALA A 406 27.31 -18.47 -34.18
C ALA A 406 26.19 -18.58 -33.10
N PRO A 407 26.54 -18.98 -31.88
CA PRO A 407 25.56 -19.06 -30.80
C PRO A 407 25.01 -17.71 -30.44
N PHE A 408 23.77 -17.66 -30.00
CA PHE A 408 23.16 -16.43 -29.48
C PHE A 408 23.94 -15.92 -28.26
N PRO A 409 24.15 -14.58 -28.14
CA PRO A 409 24.70 -13.99 -26.91
C PRO A 409 23.85 -14.33 -25.70
N ILE A 410 24.49 -14.48 -24.55
CA ILE A 410 23.81 -14.76 -23.28
C ILE A 410 23.93 -13.54 -22.38
N VAL A 411 22.79 -13.08 -21.83
CA VAL A 411 22.72 -12.00 -20.84
C VAL A 411 22.15 -12.49 -19.52
N GLY A 412 22.46 -11.78 -18.44
CA GLY A 412 21.82 -12.00 -17.15
C GLY A 412 20.47 -11.30 -17.05
N GLU A 413 19.61 -11.76 -16.13
CA GLU A 413 18.24 -11.25 -15.96
C GLU A 413 18.15 -9.75 -15.65
N LYS A 414 19.22 -9.14 -15.09
CA LYS A 414 19.27 -7.73 -14.73
C LYS A 414 19.83 -6.83 -15.83
N ALA A 415 20.23 -7.39 -16.99
CA ALA A 415 20.74 -6.61 -18.11
C ALA A 415 19.69 -5.58 -18.57
N PRO A 416 20.08 -4.30 -18.78
CA PRO A 416 19.12 -3.27 -19.25
C PRO A 416 18.71 -3.54 -20.69
N ILE A 417 17.49 -3.10 -21.07
CA ILE A 417 16.94 -3.29 -22.42
C ILE A 417 17.85 -2.73 -23.50
N GLU A 418 18.60 -1.66 -23.23
CA GLU A 418 19.55 -1.03 -24.17
C GLU A 418 20.74 -1.95 -24.48
N GLU A 419 21.17 -2.76 -23.51
CA GLU A 419 22.23 -3.77 -23.72
C GLU A 419 21.69 -4.91 -24.59
N VAL A 420 20.50 -5.43 -24.23
CA VAL A 420 19.83 -6.50 -24.99
C VAL A 420 19.57 -6.07 -26.44
N SER A 421 19.06 -4.84 -26.63
CA SER A 421 18.74 -4.33 -27.97
C SER A 421 19.95 -4.15 -28.88
N LYS A 422 21.12 -3.82 -28.35
CA LYS A 422 22.38 -3.72 -29.09
C LYS A 422 22.89 -5.08 -29.59
N LEU A 423 22.55 -6.16 -28.89
CA LEU A 423 22.94 -7.53 -29.26
C LEU A 423 22.05 -8.11 -30.35
N ILE A 424 20.84 -7.57 -30.58
CA ILE A 424 19.95 -8.00 -31.65
C ILE A 424 20.28 -7.16 -32.91
N THR A 425 20.86 -7.83 -33.90
CA THR A 425 21.29 -7.24 -35.16
C THR A 425 20.69 -7.97 -36.36
N LYS A 426 21.11 -7.65 -37.58
CA LYS A 426 20.72 -8.40 -38.77
C LYS A 426 21.30 -9.82 -38.79
N ASP A 427 22.48 -9.98 -38.20
CA ASP A 427 23.21 -11.28 -38.17
C ASP A 427 22.88 -12.08 -36.90
N ASN A 428 22.27 -11.45 -35.91
CA ASN A 428 21.92 -12.07 -34.64
C ASN A 428 20.51 -11.66 -34.22
N ASN A 429 19.54 -12.53 -34.46
CA ASN A 429 18.09 -12.21 -34.31
C ASN A 429 17.55 -12.45 -32.91
N ALA A 430 18.33 -13.00 -31.98
CA ALA A 430 17.90 -13.29 -30.62
C ALA A 430 19.03 -13.21 -29.59
N VAL A 431 18.68 -13.12 -28.35
CA VAL A 431 19.58 -13.16 -27.18
C VAL A 431 19.03 -14.21 -26.21
N LEU A 432 19.90 -15.01 -25.63
CA LEU A 432 19.54 -15.90 -24.54
C LEU A 432 19.65 -15.16 -23.20
N LEU A 433 18.65 -15.36 -22.36
CA LEU A 433 18.61 -14.86 -20.99
C LEU A 433 18.84 -16.01 -20.02
N ARG A 434 19.76 -15.83 -19.07
CA ARG A 434 19.91 -16.71 -17.91
C ARG A 434 19.28 -16.04 -16.68
N ASP A 435 18.25 -16.64 -16.10
CA ASP A 435 17.65 -16.15 -14.86
C ASP A 435 18.47 -16.57 -13.62
N LEU A 436 18.10 -16.02 -12.43
CA LEU A 436 18.77 -16.38 -11.15
C LEU A 436 18.57 -17.85 -10.76
N GLY A 437 17.55 -18.51 -11.26
CA GLY A 437 17.30 -19.93 -11.07
C GLY A 437 18.15 -20.81 -11.99
N GLY A 438 18.91 -20.22 -12.92
CA GLY A 438 19.72 -20.94 -13.92
C GLY A 438 18.93 -21.37 -15.16
N ASN A 439 17.62 -21.02 -15.26
CA ASN A 439 16.83 -21.33 -16.43
C ASN A 439 17.21 -20.41 -17.61
N MET A 440 17.10 -20.97 -18.81
CA MET A 440 17.39 -20.25 -20.03
C MET A 440 16.10 -19.86 -20.77
N HIS A 441 16.04 -18.62 -21.23
CA HIS A 441 14.95 -18.06 -22.01
C HIS A 441 15.52 -17.43 -23.28
N ILE A 442 14.66 -17.19 -24.27
CA ILE A 442 15.05 -16.51 -25.50
C ILE A 442 14.32 -15.15 -25.58
N ILE A 443 15.07 -14.12 -25.94
CA ILE A 443 14.55 -12.76 -26.21
C ILE A 443 14.72 -12.50 -27.70
N THR A 444 13.66 -12.09 -28.34
CA THR A 444 13.63 -11.76 -29.77
C THR A 444 13.37 -10.26 -29.98
N LYS A 445 13.48 -9.82 -31.21
CA LYS A 445 13.08 -8.44 -31.59
C LYS A 445 11.61 -8.14 -31.24
N HIS A 446 10.74 -9.14 -31.33
CA HIS A 446 9.32 -9.00 -31.00
C HIS A 446 9.12 -8.62 -29.53
N ASP A 447 9.83 -9.29 -28.62
CA ASP A 447 9.74 -9.05 -27.17
C ASP A 447 10.18 -7.62 -26.83
N ILE A 448 11.20 -7.12 -27.50
CA ILE A 448 11.67 -5.73 -27.32
C ILE A 448 10.61 -4.74 -27.82
N ILE A 449 10.03 -4.97 -29.02
CA ILE A 449 9.00 -4.09 -29.61
C ILE A 449 7.77 -4.08 -28.69
N GLU A 450 7.32 -5.23 -28.20
CA GLU A 450 6.19 -5.32 -27.28
C GLU A 450 6.45 -4.56 -25.96
N ALA A 451 7.65 -4.71 -25.39
CA ALA A 451 8.03 -3.98 -24.19
C ALA A 451 8.06 -2.46 -24.40
N VAL A 452 8.64 -2.00 -25.52
CA VAL A 452 8.69 -0.56 -25.86
C VAL A 452 7.29 0.00 -26.11
N ALA A 453 6.40 -0.76 -26.78
CA ALA A 453 5.02 -0.34 -27.01
C ALA A 453 4.20 -0.18 -25.71
N LYS A 454 4.53 -0.92 -24.67
CA LYS A 454 3.91 -0.82 -23.34
C LYS A 454 4.49 0.30 -22.46
N MET A 455 5.57 0.94 -22.89
CA MET A 455 6.23 2.06 -22.18
C MET A 455 5.62 3.43 -22.52
N GLY A 456 4.78 3.54 -23.53
CA GLY A 456 4.06 4.78 -23.93
C GLY A 456 2.68 4.80 -23.33
#